data_4e2a69727b2c4e15024a1dcf6161af46
#
_entry.id   4e2a69727b2c4e15024a1dcf6161af46
#
_cell.length_a   1.000
_cell.length_b   1.000
_cell.length_c   1.000
_cell.angle_alpha   90.00
_cell.angle_beta   90.00
_cell.angle_gamma   90.00
#
_symmetry.space_group_name_H-M   'P 1'
#
loop_
_entity.id
_entity.type
_entity.pdbx_description
1 polymer ?
#
loop_
_entity_poly.entity_id
_entity_poly.type
_entity_poly.pdbx_seq_one_letter_code
_entity_poly.pdbx_strand_id
1 'polypeptide(L)'
;MLLKTQRGSMAHFELAGGSASAPIRHRTVDEIWYVLSGHGEMWRSRHGREEVVTLEPGVCVTIPVGTDFQFRAADGGALAAVGVSMPPWPGPEEAMPVPGKWSARQSR
;
A
#
# COMPACT_ATOMS: atom_id res chain seq x y z
N MET A 1 0.96 13.49 -0.43
CA MET A 1 1.90 13.51 -1.58
C MET A 1 3.10 14.35 -1.23
N LEU A 2 4.29 13.88 -1.54
CA LEU A 2 5.53 14.62 -1.27
C LEU A 2 5.97 15.44 -2.47
N LEU A 3 6.09 14.79 -3.62
CA LEU A 3 6.58 15.39 -4.86
C LEU A 3 5.90 14.75 -6.05
N LYS A 4 5.88 15.45 -7.17
CA LYS A 4 5.46 14.85 -8.44
C LYS A 4 6.18 15.48 -9.62
N THR A 5 6.27 14.68 -10.69
CA THR A 5 6.73 15.12 -12.00
C THR A 5 5.62 14.79 -12.99
N GLN A 6 5.88 14.97 -14.28
CA GLN A 6 4.92 14.59 -15.32
C GLN A 6 4.72 13.06 -15.41
N ARG A 7 5.68 12.27 -14.92
CA ARG A 7 5.67 10.81 -15.09
C ARG A 7 5.47 10.03 -13.81
N GLY A 8 5.50 10.67 -12.65
CA GLY A 8 5.33 9.98 -11.38
C GLY A 8 5.10 10.92 -10.22
N SER A 9 4.65 10.34 -9.11
CA SER A 9 4.47 11.07 -7.87
C SER A 9 4.95 10.22 -6.71
N MET A 10 5.30 10.87 -5.59
CA MET A 10 5.78 10.22 -4.39
C MET A 10 4.89 10.60 -3.22
N ALA A 11 4.54 9.64 -2.39
CA ALA A 11 3.73 9.86 -1.20
C ALA A 11 4.34 9.14 0.00
N HIS A 12 4.05 9.65 1.18
CA HIS A 12 4.39 9.01 2.44
C HIS A 12 3.12 8.38 3.02
N PHE A 13 3.19 7.11 3.35
CA PHE A 13 2.07 6.38 3.95
C PHE A 13 2.42 6.01 5.37
N GLU A 14 1.44 6.09 6.25
CA GLU A 14 1.61 5.70 7.63
C GLU A 14 0.35 5.00 8.13
N LEU A 15 0.53 3.90 8.83
CA LEU A 15 -0.58 3.13 9.38
C LEU A 15 -0.29 2.84 10.85
N ALA A 16 -1.25 3.18 11.70
CA ALA A 16 -1.10 2.98 13.14
C ALA A 16 -0.93 1.50 13.47
N GLY A 17 -0.13 1.21 14.50
CA GLY A 17 0.09 -0.15 14.95
C GLY A 17 -1.22 -0.87 15.24
N GLY A 18 -1.32 -2.12 14.81
CA GLY A 18 -2.52 -2.93 14.98
C GLY A 18 -3.65 -2.63 13.99
N SER A 19 -3.47 -1.67 13.09
CA SER A 19 -4.49 -1.29 12.11
C SER A 19 -4.30 -2.03 10.79
N ALA A 20 -5.37 -2.17 10.03
CA ALA A 20 -5.34 -2.68 8.66
C ALA A 20 -5.97 -1.65 7.73
N SER A 21 -5.39 -1.49 6.56
CA SER A 21 -5.90 -0.57 5.55
C SER A 21 -7.16 -1.12 4.89
N ALA A 22 -7.90 -0.26 4.19
CA ALA A 22 -8.95 -0.71 3.29
C ALA A 22 -8.31 -1.45 2.11
N PRO A 23 -8.90 -2.58 1.68
CA PRO A 23 -8.41 -3.27 0.49
C PRO A 23 -8.84 -2.51 -0.77
N ILE A 24 -7.89 -2.28 -1.66
CA ILE A 24 -8.13 -1.50 -2.88
C ILE A 24 -7.39 -2.09 -4.08
N ARG A 25 -7.77 -1.58 -5.25
CA ARG A 25 -7.08 -1.82 -6.52
C ARG A 25 -6.85 -0.47 -7.19
N HIS A 26 -5.65 -0.26 -7.73
CA HIS A 26 -5.39 0.93 -8.53
C HIS A 26 -5.91 0.72 -9.95
N ARG A 27 -6.56 1.75 -10.49
CA ARG A 27 -7.17 1.68 -11.83
C ARG A 27 -6.14 1.86 -12.94
N THR A 28 -5.18 2.76 -12.77
CA THR A 28 -4.30 3.20 -13.85
C THR A 28 -2.83 3.30 -13.48
N VAL A 29 -2.48 3.28 -12.19
CA VAL A 29 -1.10 3.47 -11.79
C VAL A 29 -0.42 2.18 -11.33
N ASP A 30 0.87 2.07 -11.62
CA ASP A 30 1.77 1.16 -10.95
C ASP A 30 2.34 1.86 -9.73
N GLU A 31 2.70 1.11 -8.70
CA GLU A 31 3.28 1.68 -7.50
C GLU A 31 4.46 0.86 -7.00
N ILE A 32 5.45 1.54 -6.44
CA ILE A 32 6.60 0.91 -5.80
C ILE A 32 6.72 1.51 -4.41
N TRP A 33 6.87 0.66 -3.41
CA TRP A 33 7.00 1.09 -2.01
C TRP A 33 8.38 0.76 -1.45
N TYR A 34 8.86 1.64 -0.57
CA TYR A 34 10.03 1.40 0.26
C TYR A 34 9.64 1.61 1.71
N VAL A 35 9.78 0.56 2.53
CA VAL A 35 9.40 0.62 3.94
C VAL A 35 10.48 1.35 4.73
N LEU A 36 10.06 2.38 5.48
CA LEU A 36 10.96 3.21 6.28
C LEU A 36 11.11 2.70 7.70
N SER A 37 9.99 2.37 8.34
CA SER A 37 9.98 1.98 9.75
C SER A 37 8.75 1.14 10.07
N GLY A 38 8.81 0.45 11.21
CA GLY A 38 7.73 -0.41 11.65
C GLY A 38 7.76 -1.77 11.00
N HIS A 39 6.76 -2.59 11.32
CA HIS A 39 6.61 -3.94 10.82
C HIS A 39 5.17 -4.19 10.46
N GLY A 40 4.95 -5.03 9.46
CA GLY A 40 3.61 -5.39 9.05
C GLY A 40 3.63 -6.39 7.93
N GLU A 41 2.52 -6.45 7.21
CA GLU A 41 2.36 -7.36 6.08
C GLU A 41 1.56 -6.69 4.99
N MET A 42 1.83 -7.05 3.74
CA MET A 42 1.02 -6.66 2.59
C MET A 42 0.49 -7.90 1.90
N TRP A 43 -0.82 -7.95 1.73
CA TRP A 43 -1.48 -8.95 0.90
C TRP A 43 -1.64 -8.37 -0.50
N ARG A 44 -1.32 -9.18 -1.51
CA ARG A 44 -1.53 -8.82 -2.92
C ARG A 44 -2.21 -9.97 -3.63
N SER A 45 -3.12 -9.66 -4.52
CA SER A 45 -3.82 -10.66 -5.35
C SER A 45 -3.93 -10.16 -6.78
N ARG A 46 -3.51 -11.00 -7.73
CA ARG A 46 -3.56 -10.67 -9.14
C ARG A 46 -3.63 -11.97 -9.95
N HIS A 47 -4.54 -12.00 -10.92
CA HIS A 47 -4.70 -13.16 -11.80
C HIS A 47 -4.87 -14.48 -11.05
N GLY A 48 -5.65 -14.46 -9.96
CA GLY A 48 -5.91 -15.65 -9.16
C GLY A 48 -4.77 -16.08 -8.25
N ARG A 49 -3.68 -15.33 -8.22
CA ARG A 49 -2.55 -15.61 -7.33
C ARG A 49 -2.55 -14.64 -6.17
N GLU A 50 -2.37 -15.18 -4.98
CA GLU A 50 -2.28 -14.40 -3.75
C GLU A 50 -0.95 -14.63 -3.08
N GLU A 51 -0.44 -13.57 -2.44
CA GLU A 51 0.74 -13.69 -1.59
C GLU A 51 0.67 -12.66 -0.47
N VAL A 52 1.38 -12.96 0.61
CA VAL A 52 1.56 -12.05 1.74
C VAL A 52 3.05 -11.81 1.88
N VAL A 53 3.43 -10.54 1.86
CA VAL A 53 4.82 -10.11 1.97
C VAL A 53 5.03 -9.47 3.33
N THR A 54 6.10 -9.86 4.01
CA THR A 54 6.49 -9.21 5.25
C THR A 54 7.04 -7.82 4.95
N LEU A 55 6.55 -6.83 5.67
CA LEU A 55 7.01 -5.45 5.57
C LEU A 55 7.88 -5.12 6.79
N GLU A 56 9.12 -4.74 6.55
CA GLU A 56 10.04 -4.29 7.58
C GLU A 56 11.00 -3.26 6.97
N PRO A 57 11.72 -2.48 7.76
CA PRO A 57 12.59 -1.43 7.21
C PRO A 57 13.53 -1.95 6.13
N GLY A 58 13.55 -1.23 5.00
CA GLY A 58 14.38 -1.58 3.85
C GLY A 58 13.73 -2.49 2.81
N VAL A 59 12.56 -3.05 3.10
CA VAL A 59 11.84 -3.90 2.14
C VAL A 59 11.21 -3.03 1.06
N CYS A 60 11.35 -3.46 -0.19
CA CYS A 60 10.68 -2.84 -1.33
C CYS A 60 9.62 -3.78 -1.86
N VAL A 61 8.48 -3.24 -2.26
CA VAL A 61 7.41 -4.02 -2.88
C VAL A 61 6.86 -3.29 -4.09
N THR A 62 6.34 -4.06 -5.04
CA THR A 62 5.66 -3.51 -6.20
C THR A 62 4.17 -3.77 -6.08
N ILE A 63 3.37 -2.84 -6.60
CA ILE A 63 1.93 -2.98 -6.71
C ILE A 63 1.58 -2.61 -8.14
N PRO A 64 1.65 -3.59 -9.08
CA PRO A 64 1.31 -3.32 -10.47
C PRO A 64 -0.16 -2.95 -10.62
N VAL A 65 -0.47 -2.16 -11.64
CA VAL A 65 -1.86 -1.80 -11.95
C VAL A 65 -2.72 -3.07 -12.04
N GLY A 66 -3.93 -3.01 -11.49
CA GLY A 66 -4.85 -4.15 -11.50
C GLY A 66 -4.59 -5.18 -10.40
N THR A 67 -3.68 -4.90 -9.47
CA THR A 67 -3.43 -5.75 -8.32
C THR A 67 -4.32 -5.31 -7.17
N ASP A 68 -5.05 -6.27 -6.58
CA ASP A 68 -5.75 -6.01 -5.32
C ASP A 68 -4.74 -6.08 -4.20
N PHE A 69 -4.79 -5.15 -3.27
CA PHE A 69 -3.85 -5.19 -2.15
C PHE A 69 -4.44 -4.59 -0.89
N GLN A 70 -3.87 -5.00 0.22
CA GLN A 70 -4.22 -4.51 1.55
C GLN A 70 -2.98 -4.66 2.41
N PHE A 71 -2.76 -3.74 3.33
CA PHE A 71 -1.63 -3.86 4.25
C PHE A 71 -2.09 -3.63 5.68
N ARG A 72 -1.32 -4.17 6.61
CA ARG A 72 -1.59 -4.01 8.04
C ARG A 72 -0.29 -3.80 8.79
N ALA A 73 -0.38 -3.07 9.89
CA ALA A 73 0.74 -2.83 10.79
C ALA A 73 0.67 -3.79 11.96
N ALA A 74 1.81 -4.34 12.36
CA ALA A 74 1.91 -5.15 13.56
C ALA A 74 1.64 -4.29 14.80
N ASP A 75 1.28 -4.93 15.89
CA ASP A 75 1.14 -4.25 17.16
C ASP A 75 2.50 -3.66 17.58
N GLY A 76 2.47 -2.58 18.33
CA GLY A 76 3.67 -2.01 18.91
C GLY A 76 4.20 -0.75 18.23
N GLY A 77 3.69 -0.37 17.09
CA GLY A 77 4.13 0.86 16.45
C GLY A 77 3.60 1.05 15.05
N ALA A 78 3.71 2.27 14.54
CA ALA A 78 3.24 2.60 13.21
C ALA A 78 4.15 1.99 12.14
N LEU A 79 3.53 1.61 11.04
CA LEU A 79 4.23 1.19 9.82
C LEU A 79 4.30 2.42 8.91
N ALA A 80 5.47 2.76 8.42
CA ALA A 80 5.66 3.88 7.52
C ALA A 80 6.40 3.46 6.25
N ALA A 81 5.95 3.96 5.13
CA ALA A 81 6.53 3.66 3.83
C ALA A 81 6.43 4.86 2.90
N VAL A 82 7.33 4.92 1.94
CA VAL A 82 7.26 5.85 0.81
C VAL A 82 6.85 5.07 -0.41
N GLY A 83 5.88 5.60 -1.16
CA GLY A 83 5.44 5.00 -2.40
C GLY A 83 5.57 5.95 -3.58
N VAL A 84 5.95 5.39 -4.72
CA VAL A 84 6.03 6.13 -5.99
C VAL A 84 4.99 5.56 -6.92
N SER A 85 4.12 6.43 -7.43
CA SER A 85 3.08 6.09 -8.41
C SER A 85 3.49 6.52 -9.80
N MET A 86 3.24 5.70 -10.79
CA MET A 86 3.56 5.97 -12.19
C MET A 86 2.37 5.56 -13.06
N PRO A 87 1.73 6.46 -13.78
CA PRO A 87 1.91 7.92 -13.81
C PRO A 87 1.57 8.59 -12.47
N PRO A 88 1.65 9.92 -12.38
CA PRO A 88 1.34 10.61 -11.12
C PRO A 88 -0.05 10.26 -10.62
N TRP A 89 -0.21 10.21 -9.30
CA TRP A 89 -1.49 9.91 -8.67
C TRP A 89 -2.56 10.86 -9.17
N PRO A 90 -3.63 10.35 -9.83
CA PRO A 90 -4.62 11.22 -10.47
C PRO A 90 -5.69 11.76 -9.55
N GLY A 91 -5.92 11.14 -8.40
CA GLY A 91 -6.94 11.60 -7.47
C GLY A 91 -7.66 10.46 -6.77
N PRO A 92 -8.69 10.78 -5.94
CA PRO A 92 -9.33 9.77 -5.08
C PRO A 92 -10.04 8.64 -5.82
N GLU A 93 -10.43 8.83 -7.08
CA GLU A 93 -11.10 7.79 -7.84
C GLU A 93 -10.16 6.69 -8.32
N GLU A 94 -8.86 6.89 -8.19
CA GLU A 94 -7.86 5.90 -8.59
C GLU A 94 -7.95 4.63 -7.75
N ALA A 95 -8.25 4.75 -6.47
CA ALA A 95 -8.37 3.63 -5.56
C ALA A 95 -9.78 3.04 -5.61
N MET A 96 -9.91 1.84 -6.14
CA MET A 96 -11.18 1.14 -6.24
C MET A 96 -11.32 0.12 -5.11
N PRO A 97 -12.38 0.18 -4.29
CA PRO A 97 -12.59 -0.81 -3.24
C PRO A 97 -12.74 -2.22 -3.80
N VAL A 98 -12.14 -3.19 -3.12
CA VAL A 98 -12.23 -4.61 -3.49
C VAL A 98 -12.36 -5.45 -2.22
N PRO A 99 -12.78 -6.73 -2.32
CA PRO A 99 -12.71 -7.65 -1.19
C PRO A 99 -11.25 -7.87 -0.80
N GLY A 100 -10.97 -7.88 0.49
CA GLY A 100 -9.63 -8.06 1.00
C GLY A 100 -9.46 -9.31 1.84
N LYS A 101 -8.26 -9.46 2.38
CA LYS A 101 -7.90 -10.59 3.23
C LYS A 101 -8.24 -10.34 4.70
N TRP A 102 -8.06 -9.12 5.16
CA TRP A 102 -8.25 -8.75 6.57
C TRP A 102 -9.37 -7.73 6.70
N SER A 103 -10.02 -7.73 7.87
CA SER A 103 -10.99 -6.68 8.17
C SER A 103 -10.24 -5.37 8.35
N ALA A 104 -10.64 -4.34 7.60
CA ALA A 104 -10.07 -3.01 7.75
C ALA A 104 -10.53 -2.44 9.10
N ARG A 105 -9.57 -1.91 9.88
CA ARG A 105 -9.88 -1.29 11.17
C ARG A 105 -8.80 -0.30 11.55
N GLN A 106 -9.24 0.71 12.32
CA GLN A 106 -8.37 1.74 12.83
C GLN A 106 -7.90 1.37 14.23
N SER A 107 -6.67 1.74 14.54
CA SER A 107 -6.17 1.69 15.90
C SER A 107 -6.91 2.71 16.75
N ARG A 108 -7.12 2.39 18.02
CA ARG A 108 -7.83 3.26 18.94
C ARG A 108 -6.96 3.90 19.96
#